data_fe4ffc7edc8e243b8b8f1bb60aca9c9f
#
_entry.id   fe4ffc7edc8e243b8b8f1bb60aca9c9f
#
_cell.length_a   1.000
_cell.length_b   1.000
_cell.length_c   1.000
_cell.angle_alpha   90.00
_cell.angle_beta   90.00
_cell.angle_gamma   90.00
#
_symmetry.space_group_name_H-M   'P 1'
#
loop_
_entity.id
_entity.type
_entity.pdbx_description
1 polymer ?
#
loop_
_entity_poly.entity_id
_entity_poly.type
_entity_poly.pdbx_seq_one_letter_code
_entity_poly.pdbx_strand_id
1 'polypeptide(L)'
;MLYPEDQNLDEVILSVARSASNVNQIAEKVSVIKSEDLFISSPSSGAEMLELSPGVRIQKSQGGGGSPVIRGFEANRVLIVVDGVRMNNAIYRSGHLQNSITIDPNNIERAEIIFGSSSVGYGSDAMGGVIHYYTKNPVLKNSEKISSSFTTNFNSANNSVSNNFNTSLSSDNWGSITSISISKYGDIKMGKNRNHGFSDWGLNPIYSKNSRYSYYSDPSINSDNNIQRNTGYSQVDLFQKFLVNLGDSSLLNLNIQFSESSDIDRFDQLSIPKDNSLKYSEWYYGSQKRLLISPSLRVFPNKKFMDKGVITFGFQKINESRIKRKFNSLNRSHQIEDLKVFSLNGDFDTSFNNGHTVSYGIET
;
A
#
# COMPACT_ATOMS: atom_id res chain seq x y z
N MET A 1 -39.61 18.63 16.04
CA MET A 1 -38.45 18.50 15.14
C MET A 1 -38.10 17.01 15.12
N LEU A 2 -38.49 16.31 14.09
CA LEU A 2 -38.11 14.95 13.84
C LEU A 2 -36.71 15.00 13.19
N TYR A 3 -35.73 14.44 13.86
CA TYR A 3 -34.42 14.19 13.23
C TYR A 3 -34.68 13.19 12.08
N PRO A 4 -34.12 13.41 10.87
CA PRO A 4 -34.19 12.37 9.86
C PRO A 4 -33.49 11.14 10.45
N GLU A 5 -34.18 9.99 10.41
CA GLU A 5 -33.56 8.70 10.66
C GLU A 5 -32.32 8.63 9.78
N ASP A 6 -31.16 8.37 10.41
CA ASP A 6 -29.97 7.98 9.70
C ASP A 6 -30.34 6.75 8.85
N GLN A 7 -30.61 6.98 7.56
CA GLN A 7 -30.63 5.89 6.61
C GLN A 7 -29.18 5.35 6.62
N ASN A 8 -28.99 4.25 7.33
CA ASN A 8 -27.83 3.38 7.15
C ASN A 8 -27.84 3.00 5.67
N LEU A 9 -27.16 3.80 4.85
CA LEU A 9 -26.85 3.43 3.47
C LEU A 9 -26.01 2.19 3.58
N ASP A 10 -26.58 1.05 3.17
CA ASP A 10 -25.87 -0.22 3.14
C ASP A 10 -24.49 -0.03 2.52
N GLU A 11 -23.46 -0.51 3.19
CA GLU A 11 -22.08 -0.35 2.75
C GLU A 11 -21.89 -1.03 1.39
N VAL A 12 -21.49 -0.24 0.38
CA VAL A 12 -21.26 -0.73 -0.98
C VAL A 12 -19.82 -1.20 -1.11
N ILE A 13 -19.64 -2.48 -1.42
CA ILE A 13 -18.34 -3.09 -1.70
C ILE A 13 -18.13 -3.15 -3.21
N LEU A 14 -16.98 -2.71 -3.68
CA LEU A 14 -16.64 -2.69 -5.10
C LEU A 14 -15.75 -3.87 -5.52
N SER A 15 -15.07 -4.52 -4.58
CA SER A 15 -14.02 -5.48 -4.90
C SER A 15 -14.51 -6.90 -5.17
N VAL A 16 -15.60 -7.35 -4.57
CA VAL A 16 -15.98 -8.78 -4.60
C VAL A 16 -16.27 -9.29 -6.02
N ALA A 17 -17.10 -8.59 -6.76
CA ALA A 17 -17.43 -8.96 -8.15
C ALA A 17 -16.79 -8.00 -9.16
N ARG A 18 -15.78 -7.21 -8.74
CA ARG A 18 -15.27 -6.05 -9.50
C ARG A 18 -16.37 -5.05 -9.89
N SER A 19 -17.52 -5.13 -9.20
CA SER A 19 -18.69 -4.27 -9.37
C SER A 19 -19.28 -3.88 -8.01
N ALA A 20 -20.04 -2.79 -7.99
CA ALA A 20 -20.71 -2.33 -6.78
C ALA A 20 -21.76 -3.35 -6.33
N SER A 21 -21.59 -3.88 -5.13
CA SER A 21 -22.50 -4.84 -4.49
C SER A 21 -22.77 -4.40 -3.05
N ASN A 22 -23.99 -4.63 -2.57
CA ASN A 22 -24.31 -4.39 -1.17
C ASN A 22 -23.64 -5.47 -0.30
N VAL A 23 -23.07 -5.08 0.83
CA VAL A 23 -22.39 -5.97 1.78
C VAL A 23 -23.27 -7.16 2.18
N ASN A 24 -24.56 -6.93 2.33
CA ASN A 24 -25.54 -7.96 2.71
C ASN A 24 -25.84 -8.98 1.59
N GLN A 25 -25.38 -8.75 0.38
CA GLN A 25 -25.57 -9.61 -0.80
C GLN A 25 -24.32 -10.38 -1.20
N ILE A 26 -23.26 -10.25 -0.41
CA ILE A 26 -21.94 -10.85 -0.70
C ILE A 26 -21.76 -12.07 0.20
N ALA A 27 -21.37 -13.21 -0.40
CA ALA A 27 -21.11 -14.45 0.33
C ALA A 27 -19.72 -14.45 1.01
N GLU A 28 -18.77 -13.69 0.48
CA GLU A 28 -17.42 -13.58 1.00
C GLU A 28 -17.38 -12.70 2.25
N LYS A 29 -16.51 -13.04 3.20
CA LYS A 29 -16.19 -12.15 4.29
C LYS A 29 -15.35 -11.01 3.75
N VAL A 30 -15.82 -9.76 3.90
CA VAL A 30 -15.11 -8.54 3.55
C VAL A 30 -14.90 -7.69 4.80
N SER A 31 -13.77 -7.00 4.86
CA SER A 31 -13.48 -5.95 5.83
C SER A 31 -13.15 -4.67 5.07
N VAL A 32 -13.69 -3.56 5.53
CA VAL A 32 -13.45 -2.24 4.95
C VAL A 32 -12.75 -1.39 5.98
N ILE A 33 -11.66 -0.75 5.57
CA ILE A 33 -10.94 0.28 6.33
C ILE A 33 -11.20 1.60 5.62
N LYS A 34 -11.77 2.57 6.32
CA LYS A 34 -12.15 3.87 5.77
C LYS A 34 -11.11 4.95 6.06
N SER A 35 -11.17 6.05 5.36
CA SER A 35 -10.28 7.20 5.56
C SER A 35 -10.33 7.77 6.98
N GLU A 36 -11.51 7.71 7.65
CA GLU A 36 -11.67 8.14 9.03
C GLU A 36 -10.83 7.29 9.99
N ASP A 37 -10.79 5.97 9.80
CA ASP A 37 -9.97 5.04 10.57
C ASP A 37 -8.47 5.35 10.41
N LEU A 38 -8.06 5.72 9.18
CA LEU A 38 -6.69 6.09 8.86
C LEU A 38 -6.28 7.41 9.53
N PHE A 39 -7.20 8.37 9.58
CA PHE A 39 -6.94 9.64 10.27
C PHE A 39 -6.67 9.44 11.76
N ILE A 40 -7.45 8.58 12.42
CA ILE A 40 -7.32 8.29 13.86
C ILE A 40 -6.04 7.48 14.14
N SER A 41 -5.77 6.45 13.35
CA SER A 41 -4.65 5.52 13.58
C SER A 41 -3.30 6.04 13.07
N SER A 42 -3.31 6.98 12.10
CA SER A 42 -2.12 7.57 11.46
C SER A 42 -1.06 6.53 11.07
N PRO A 43 -1.40 5.51 10.28
CA PRO A 43 -0.46 4.46 9.89
C PRO A 43 0.69 5.04 9.06
N SER A 44 1.90 4.51 9.23
CA SER A 44 3.09 4.98 8.53
C SER A 44 3.23 4.43 7.10
N SER A 45 2.45 3.42 6.73
CA SER A 45 2.51 2.78 5.41
C SER A 45 1.20 2.12 5.03
N GLY A 46 1.01 1.85 3.73
CA GLY A 46 -0.12 1.07 3.24
C GLY A 46 -0.19 -0.35 3.80
N ALA A 47 0.92 -0.93 4.24
CA ALA A 47 0.91 -2.20 4.94
C ALA A 47 0.35 -2.05 6.35
N GLU A 48 0.83 -1.07 7.11
CA GLU A 48 0.44 -0.87 8.51
C GLU A 48 -1.06 -0.57 8.66
N MET A 49 -1.65 0.17 7.73
CA MET A 49 -3.09 0.43 7.76
C MET A 49 -3.94 -0.85 7.75
N LEU A 50 -3.44 -1.94 7.16
CA LEU A 50 -4.19 -3.20 7.10
C LEU A 50 -4.29 -3.91 8.46
N GLU A 51 -3.44 -3.56 9.44
CA GLU A 51 -3.53 -4.08 10.82
C GLU A 51 -4.81 -3.63 11.53
N LEU A 52 -5.50 -2.62 11.03
CA LEU A 52 -6.83 -2.20 11.50
C LEU A 52 -7.91 -3.25 11.20
N SER A 53 -7.67 -4.16 10.22
CA SER A 53 -8.61 -5.21 9.88
C SER A 53 -8.38 -6.48 10.68
N PRO A 54 -9.34 -6.94 11.49
CA PRO A 54 -9.25 -8.22 12.18
C PRO A 54 -9.06 -9.38 11.21
N GLY A 55 -7.96 -10.16 11.42
CA GLY A 55 -7.62 -11.31 10.57
C GLY A 55 -6.54 -11.03 9.52
N VAL A 56 -6.04 -9.81 9.46
CA VAL A 56 -4.83 -9.45 8.72
C VAL A 56 -3.68 -9.24 9.70
N ARG A 57 -2.55 -9.81 9.39
CA ARG A 57 -1.28 -9.58 10.10
C ARG A 57 -0.25 -9.05 9.11
N ILE A 58 0.59 -8.14 9.54
CA ILE A 58 1.69 -7.64 8.72
C ILE A 58 3.01 -8.26 9.19
N GLN A 59 3.69 -8.90 8.27
CA GLN A 59 5.04 -9.40 8.49
C GLN A 59 6.04 -8.33 8.09
N LYS A 60 6.88 -7.91 9.04
CA LYS A 60 7.92 -6.90 8.83
C LYS A 60 9.30 -7.50 9.13
N SER A 61 10.28 -7.21 8.29
CA SER A 61 11.70 -7.57 8.46
C SER A 61 12.59 -6.32 8.53
N GLN A 62 12.00 -5.16 8.28
CA GLN A 62 12.65 -3.85 8.25
C GLN A 62 11.68 -2.77 8.71
N GLY A 63 12.18 -1.53 8.88
CA GLY A 63 11.37 -0.39 9.31
C GLY A 63 10.28 0.00 8.32
N GLY A 64 10.59 0.01 7.03
CA GLY A 64 9.65 0.39 5.98
C GLY A 64 8.98 -0.80 5.30
N GLY A 65 7.71 -0.66 4.95
CA GLY A 65 6.94 -1.67 4.25
C GLY A 65 6.44 -2.81 5.14
N GLY A 66 6.01 -3.87 4.51
CA GLY A 66 5.50 -5.06 5.15
C GLY A 66 4.72 -5.93 4.19
N SER A 67 4.60 -7.21 4.51
CA SER A 67 3.84 -8.18 3.73
C SER A 67 2.55 -8.54 4.48
N PRO A 68 1.38 -8.33 3.87
CA PRO A 68 0.14 -8.77 4.47
C PRO A 68 0.04 -10.29 4.48
N VAL A 69 -0.41 -10.83 5.60
CA VAL A 69 -0.70 -12.25 5.82
C VAL A 69 -2.19 -12.38 6.12
N ILE A 70 -2.92 -13.12 5.30
CA ILE A 70 -4.35 -13.38 5.44
C ILE A 70 -4.54 -14.87 5.63
N ARG A 71 -5.06 -15.31 6.79
CA ARG A 71 -5.33 -16.72 7.11
C ARG A 71 -4.12 -17.65 6.85
N GLY A 72 -2.89 -17.14 7.08
CA GLY A 72 -1.64 -17.88 6.84
C GLY A 72 -1.10 -17.82 5.42
N PHE A 73 -1.82 -17.21 4.47
CA PHE A 73 -1.33 -16.95 3.13
C PHE A 73 -0.55 -15.63 3.07
N GLU A 74 0.58 -15.63 2.40
CA GLU A 74 1.48 -14.48 2.25
C GLU A 74 2.07 -14.38 0.85
N ALA A 75 2.81 -13.31 0.58
CA ALA A 75 3.53 -13.04 -0.66
C ALA A 75 2.59 -13.12 -1.89
N ASN A 76 2.97 -13.93 -2.89
CA ASN A 76 2.21 -14.07 -4.14
C ASN A 76 0.89 -14.87 -4.00
N ARG A 77 0.46 -15.19 -2.78
CA ARG A 77 -0.85 -15.83 -2.52
C ARG A 77 -1.90 -14.84 -2.03
N VAL A 78 -1.51 -13.60 -1.78
CA VAL A 78 -2.38 -12.46 -1.46
C VAL A 78 -2.24 -11.46 -2.59
N LEU A 79 -3.34 -11.16 -3.26
CA LEU A 79 -3.35 -10.17 -4.32
C LEU A 79 -3.51 -8.77 -3.75
N ILE A 80 -2.67 -7.84 -4.17
CA ILE A 80 -2.85 -6.41 -3.92
C ILE A 80 -3.24 -5.71 -5.21
N VAL A 81 -4.26 -4.87 -5.12
CA VAL A 81 -4.80 -4.07 -6.23
C VAL A 81 -4.89 -2.61 -5.81
N VAL A 82 -4.59 -1.69 -6.69
CA VAL A 82 -4.77 -0.24 -6.50
C VAL A 82 -5.59 0.30 -7.66
N ASP A 83 -6.79 0.81 -7.38
CA ASP A 83 -7.75 1.34 -8.39
C ASP A 83 -7.92 0.41 -9.61
N GLY A 84 -8.01 -0.89 -9.37
CA GLY A 84 -8.17 -1.91 -10.42
C GLY A 84 -6.87 -2.41 -11.05
N VAL A 85 -5.71 -1.83 -10.73
CA VAL A 85 -4.41 -2.28 -11.24
C VAL A 85 -3.72 -3.20 -10.24
N ARG A 86 -3.32 -4.40 -10.67
CA ARG A 86 -2.57 -5.36 -9.84
C ARG A 86 -1.19 -4.80 -9.48
N MET A 87 -0.81 -4.93 -8.23
CA MET A 87 0.55 -4.63 -7.77
C MET A 87 1.47 -5.85 -7.82
N ASN A 88 0.91 -7.06 -7.73
CA ASN A 88 1.70 -8.29 -7.81
C ASN A 88 2.42 -8.37 -9.15
N ASN A 89 3.70 -8.69 -9.10
CA ASN A 89 4.57 -8.72 -10.26
C ASN A 89 5.64 -9.81 -10.11
N ALA A 90 6.57 -9.93 -11.05
CA ALA A 90 7.59 -10.97 -11.10
C ALA A 90 8.58 -10.95 -9.91
N ILE A 91 8.67 -9.85 -9.16
CA ILE A 91 9.50 -9.76 -7.94
C ILE A 91 8.83 -10.50 -6.79
N TYR A 92 7.49 -10.46 -6.69
CA TYR A 92 6.70 -11.08 -5.62
C TYR A 92 6.54 -12.58 -5.84
N ARG A 93 7.52 -13.35 -5.39
CA ARG A 93 7.59 -14.80 -5.49
C ARG A 93 7.67 -15.45 -4.10
N SER A 94 7.55 -16.77 -4.05
CA SER A 94 7.67 -17.52 -2.79
C SER A 94 8.95 -17.14 -2.04
N GLY A 95 8.81 -16.79 -0.75
CA GLY A 95 9.91 -16.36 0.10
C GLY A 95 10.35 -14.91 -0.05
N HIS A 96 9.73 -14.13 -0.96
CA HIS A 96 9.90 -12.68 -1.03
C HIS A 96 8.75 -11.98 -0.32
N LEU A 97 9.07 -11.08 0.59
CA LEU A 97 8.07 -10.27 1.27
C LEU A 97 7.52 -9.22 0.30
N GLN A 98 6.22 -9.24 0.12
CA GLN A 98 5.51 -8.25 -0.66
C GLN A 98 5.59 -6.89 0.02
N ASN A 99 6.02 -5.88 -0.71
CA ASN A 99 6.28 -4.57 -0.15
C ASN A 99 5.18 -3.57 -0.53
N SER A 100 4.36 -3.17 0.46
CA SER A 100 3.31 -2.15 0.30
C SER A 100 3.79 -0.75 0.71
N ILE A 101 5.09 -0.51 0.80
CA ILE A 101 5.64 0.80 1.18
C ILE A 101 5.28 1.89 0.17
N THR A 102 5.11 1.53 -1.10
CA THR A 102 4.77 2.47 -2.18
C THR A 102 3.30 2.90 -2.19
N ILE A 103 2.52 2.52 -1.17
CA ILE A 103 1.13 2.94 -0.97
C ILE A 103 1.11 3.96 0.16
N ASP A 104 0.85 5.22 -0.17
CA ASP A 104 0.72 6.29 0.82
C ASP A 104 -0.70 6.30 1.42
N PRO A 105 -0.85 6.06 2.74
CA PRO A 105 -2.15 6.08 3.41
C PRO A 105 -2.90 7.40 3.26
N ASN A 106 -2.19 8.52 3.12
CA ASN A 106 -2.82 9.84 2.95
C ASN A 106 -3.65 9.96 1.67
N ASN A 107 -3.37 9.12 0.67
CA ASN A 107 -4.05 9.13 -0.63
C ASN A 107 -5.16 8.07 -0.72
N ILE A 108 -5.32 7.24 0.31
CA ILE A 108 -6.34 6.18 0.33
C ILE A 108 -7.66 6.73 0.86
N GLU A 109 -8.74 6.45 0.14
CA GLU A 109 -10.11 6.69 0.57
C GLU A 109 -10.65 5.53 1.40
N ARG A 110 -10.40 4.29 0.94
CA ARG A 110 -10.67 3.07 1.69
C ARG A 110 -9.85 1.91 1.17
N ALA A 111 -9.71 0.87 1.99
CA ALA A 111 -9.21 -0.43 1.57
C ALA A 111 -10.27 -1.50 1.84
N GLU A 112 -10.52 -2.35 0.86
CA GLU A 112 -11.41 -3.49 0.95
C GLU A 112 -10.59 -4.79 0.98
N ILE A 113 -10.83 -5.64 1.97
CA ILE A 113 -10.09 -6.88 2.17
C ILE A 113 -11.06 -8.03 2.05
N ILE A 114 -10.91 -8.83 1.00
CA ILE A 114 -11.70 -10.05 0.77
C ILE A 114 -10.92 -11.21 1.36
N PHE A 115 -11.55 -11.96 2.29
CA PHE A 115 -10.97 -13.11 2.96
C PHE A 115 -11.35 -14.41 2.25
N GLY A 116 -10.37 -15.13 1.77
CA GLY A 116 -10.53 -16.40 1.09
C GLY A 116 -10.23 -16.32 -0.39
N SER A 117 -10.46 -17.41 -1.11
CA SER A 117 -10.16 -17.48 -2.53
C SER A 117 -11.14 -16.63 -3.34
N SER A 118 -10.60 -15.64 -4.04
CA SER A 118 -11.31 -14.79 -5.01
C SER A 118 -10.75 -15.01 -6.43
N SER A 119 -10.16 -16.17 -6.67
CA SER A 119 -9.47 -16.49 -7.93
C SER A 119 -10.40 -16.50 -9.15
N VAL A 120 -11.70 -16.69 -8.96
CA VAL A 120 -12.69 -16.60 -10.05
C VAL A 120 -12.77 -15.19 -10.62
N GLY A 121 -12.82 -14.16 -9.74
CA GLY A 121 -12.89 -12.76 -10.18
C GLY A 121 -11.54 -12.11 -10.43
N TYR A 122 -10.47 -12.61 -9.79
CA TYR A 122 -9.16 -11.97 -9.79
C TYR A 122 -8.02 -12.83 -10.35
N GLY A 123 -8.27 -14.07 -10.76
CA GLY A 123 -7.26 -14.96 -11.31
C GLY A 123 -6.24 -15.47 -10.27
N SER A 124 -5.01 -15.75 -10.73
CA SER A 124 -3.90 -16.19 -9.87
C SER A 124 -3.58 -15.16 -8.79
N ASP A 125 -2.83 -15.57 -7.75
CA ASP A 125 -2.41 -14.77 -6.59
C ASP A 125 -3.53 -14.44 -5.57
N ALA A 126 -4.81 -14.61 -5.91
CA ALA A 126 -5.95 -14.37 -5.03
C ALA A 126 -6.39 -15.62 -4.25
N MET A 127 -5.45 -16.47 -3.81
CA MET A 127 -5.74 -17.71 -3.08
C MET A 127 -6.11 -17.46 -1.62
N GLY A 128 -5.35 -16.61 -0.94
CA GLY A 128 -5.55 -16.26 0.46
C GLY A 128 -6.54 -15.12 0.67
N GLY A 129 -6.60 -14.23 -0.30
CA GLY A 129 -7.47 -13.06 -0.29
C GLY A 129 -7.01 -12.00 -1.27
N VAL A 130 -7.81 -10.94 -1.34
CA VAL A 130 -7.54 -9.74 -2.13
C VAL A 130 -7.55 -8.52 -1.23
N ILE A 131 -6.60 -7.64 -1.41
CA ILE A 131 -6.56 -6.32 -0.78
C ILE A 131 -6.69 -5.30 -1.90
N HIS A 132 -7.80 -4.57 -1.93
CA HIS A 132 -8.04 -3.54 -2.92
C HIS A 132 -8.01 -2.16 -2.27
N TYR A 133 -7.01 -1.36 -2.62
CA TYR A 133 -6.89 0.02 -2.21
C TYR A 133 -7.59 0.92 -3.23
N TYR A 134 -8.54 1.70 -2.76
CA TYR A 134 -9.20 2.75 -3.52
C TYR A 134 -8.62 4.09 -3.11
N THR A 135 -8.03 4.79 -4.05
CA THR A 135 -7.48 6.12 -3.80
C THR A 135 -8.56 7.19 -3.88
N LYS A 136 -8.34 8.32 -3.20
CA LYS A 136 -9.24 9.47 -3.22
C LYS A 136 -9.59 9.88 -4.64
N ASN A 137 -10.84 10.25 -4.87
CA ASN A 137 -11.34 10.68 -6.17
C ASN A 137 -11.66 12.18 -6.16
N PRO A 138 -11.37 12.90 -7.27
CA PRO A 138 -11.88 14.23 -7.46
C PRO A 138 -13.41 14.24 -7.47
N VAL A 139 -13.99 15.32 -6.96
CA VAL A 139 -15.44 15.53 -6.92
C VAL A 139 -15.81 16.56 -7.98
N LEU A 140 -16.82 16.26 -8.81
CA LEU A 140 -17.41 17.23 -9.74
C LEU A 140 -18.45 18.07 -8.98
N LYS A 141 -18.45 19.38 -9.17
CA LYS A 141 -19.37 20.33 -8.52
C LYS A 141 -19.78 21.44 -9.48
N ASN A 142 -21.02 21.90 -9.35
CA ASN A 142 -21.61 22.97 -10.18
C ASN A 142 -21.01 24.36 -9.92
N SER A 143 -19.85 24.47 -9.33
CA SER A 143 -19.09 25.69 -9.18
C SER A 143 -17.62 25.35 -8.97
N GLU A 144 -16.74 26.15 -9.52
CA GLU A 144 -15.31 26.00 -9.29
C GLU A 144 -15.01 26.14 -7.79
N LYS A 145 -14.32 25.15 -7.24
CA LYS A 145 -13.94 25.12 -5.84
C LYS A 145 -12.52 24.58 -5.67
N ILE A 146 -11.76 25.28 -4.86
CA ILE A 146 -10.43 24.86 -4.43
C ILE A 146 -10.50 24.50 -2.95
N SER A 147 -9.95 23.35 -2.58
CA SER A 147 -9.79 22.93 -1.20
C SER A 147 -8.37 22.43 -1.01
N SER A 148 -7.68 22.91 0.02
CA SER A 148 -6.31 22.48 0.34
C SER A 148 -6.22 22.10 1.82
N SER A 149 -5.39 21.10 2.11
CA SER A 149 -5.08 20.67 3.48
C SER A 149 -3.60 20.41 3.62
N PHE A 150 -3.10 20.67 4.82
CA PHE A 150 -1.75 20.32 5.23
C PHE A 150 -1.83 19.53 6.53
N THR A 151 -1.21 18.35 6.55
CA THR A 151 -1.20 17.46 7.70
C THR A 151 0.23 17.16 8.10
N THR A 152 0.54 17.29 9.38
CA THR A 152 1.83 16.87 9.94
C THR A 152 1.57 15.84 11.03
N ASN A 153 2.25 14.69 10.93
CA ASN A 153 2.23 13.65 11.94
C ASN A 153 3.62 13.51 12.58
N PHE A 154 3.65 13.44 13.90
CA PHE A 154 4.86 13.16 14.67
C PHE A 154 4.66 11.91 15.52
N ASN A 155 5.64 11.00 15.51
CA ASN A 155 5.63 9.82 16.35
C ASN A 155 6.93 9.73 17.17
N SER A 156 6.81 9.79 18.49
CA SER A 156 7.94 9.77 19.41
C SER A 156 8.62 8.40 19.54
N ALA A 157 7.95 7.31 19.15
CA ALA A 157 8.52 5.96 19.21
C ALA A 157 9.74 5.78 18.28
N ASN A 158 9.76 6.49 17.17
CA ASN A 158 10.86 6.47 16.20
C ASN A 158 11.29 7.87 15.75
N ASN A 159 10.86 8.92 16.46
CA ASN A 159 11.08 10.32 16.06
C ASN A 159 10.75 10.59 14.60
N SER A 160 9.67 10.01 14.11
CA SER A 160 9.25 10.24 12.74
C SER A 160 8.46 11.53 12.58
N VAL A 161 8.65 12.15 11.42
CA VAL A 161 7.86 13.28 10.95
C VAL A 161 7.38 12.95 9.56
N SER A 162 6.07 13.05 9.33
CA SER A 162 5.44 12.91 8.02
C SER A 162 4.60 14.16 7.74
N ASN A 163 4.83 14.77 6.59
CA ASN A 163 4.10 15.94 6.13
C ASN A 163 3.37 15.60 4.85
N ASN A 164 2.08 15.90 4.77
CA ASN A 164 1.28 15.75 3.57
C ASN A 164 0.62 17.09 3.22
N PHE A 165 0.76 17.49 1.97
CA PHE A 165 0.02 18.58 1.37
C PHE A 165 -0.91 18.02 0.30
N ASN A 166 -2.18 18.37 0.39
CA ASN A 166 -3.21 17.94 -0.55
C ASN A 166 -3.99 19.15 -1.07
N THR A 167 -4.26 19.18 -2.37
CA THR A 167 -5.11 20.18 -3.02
C THR A 167 -6.08 19.50 -3.95
N SER A 168 -7.36 19.85 -3.82
CA SER A 168 -8.44 19.40 -4.68
C SER A 168 -9.05 20.58 -5.42
N LEU A 169 -9.20 20.42 -6.71
CA LEU A 169 -9.89 21.35 -7.60
C LEU A 169 -11.17 20.67 -8.12
N SER A 170 -12.28 21.38 -8.11
CA SER A 170 -13.57 20.87 -8.58
C SER A 170 -14.19 21.86 -9.54
N SER A 171 -14.78 21.37 -10.62
CA SER A 171 -15.60 22.10 -11.58
C SER A 171 -16.75 21.20 -12.04
N ASP A 172 -17.64 21.72 -12.90
CA ASP A 172 -18.81 20.97 -13.40
C ASP A 172 -18.39 19.71 -14.20
N ASN A 173 -17.40 19.88 -15.06
CA ASN A 173 -17.01 18.84 -16.02
C ASN A 173 -15.65 18.17 -15.72
N TRP A 174 -14.90 18.72 -14.78
CA TRP A 174 -13.61 18.12 -14.41
C TRP A 174 -13.27 18.36 -12.94
N GLY A 175 -12.43 17.50 -12.41
CA GLY A 175 -11.85 17.64 -11.07
C GLY A 175 -10.44 17.11 -11.03
N SER A 176 -9.67 17.57 -10.05
CA SER A 176 -8.27 17.15 -9.86
C SER A 176 -7.95 17.06 -8.38
N ILE A 177 -7.13 16.08 -8.01
CA ILE A 177 -6.48 15.98 -6.69
C ILE A 177 -4.99 15.86 -6.90
N THR A 178 -4.24 16.71 -6.22
CA THR A 178 -2.77 16.65 -6.14
C THR A 178 -2.38 16.44 -4.69
N SER A 179 -1.53 15.46 -4.39
CA SER A 179 -1.01 15.24 -3.04
C SER A 179 0.49 14.97 -3.08
N ILE A 180 1.19 15.51 -2.09
CA ILE A 180 2.64 15.35 -1.90
C ILE A 180 2.85 14.98 -0.44
N SER A 181 3.50 13.82 -0.20
CA SER A 181 3.92 13.38 1.13
C SER A 181 5.44 13.30 1.21
N ILE A 182 5.99 13.84 2.29
CA ILE A 182 7.42 13.75 2.61
C ILE A 182 7.53 13.24 4.04
N SER A 183 8.15 12.07 4.19
CA SER A 183 8.24 11.38 5.48
C SER A 183 9.69 11.04 5.81
N LYS A 184 10.03 11.20 7.09
CA LYS A 184 11.31 10.75 7.65
C LYS A 184 11.03 9.96 8.90
N TYR A 185 11.48 8.72 8.93
CA TYR A 185 11.35 7.79 10.04
C TYR A 185 12.73 7.57 10.65
N GLY A 186 12.85 7.78 11.95
CA GLY A 186 14.07 7.45 12.70
C GLY A 186 14.08 6.00 13.16
N ASP A 187 15.13 5.63 13.87
CA ASP A 187 15.23 4.30 14.46
C ASP A 187 14.17 4.05 15.52
N ILE A 188 13.54 2.88 15.48
CA ILE A 188 12.49 2.49 16.42
C ILE A 188 13.10 2.34 17.82
N LYS A 189 12.44 2.92 18.82
CA LYS A 189 12.81 2.80 20.23
C LYS A 189 11.80 1.93 20.96
N MET A 190 12.27 0.84 21.57
CA MET A 190 11.45 0.00 22.42
C MET A 190 11.21 0.65 23.79
N GLY A 191 10.07 0.31 24.40
CA GLY A 191 9.80 0.60 25.81
C GLY A 191 10.82 -0.10 26.74
N LYS A 192 11.10 0.52 27.88
CA LYS A 192 12.03 -0.04 28.87
C LYS A 192 11.38 -1.09 29.77
N ASN A 193 10.07 -1.04 29.94
CA ASN A 193 9.32 -1.96 30.77
C ASN A 193 9.10 -3.28 30.03
N ARG A 194 9.54 -4.38 30.62
CA ARG A 194 9.41 -5.74 30.08
C ARG A 194 8.54 -6.58 31.02
N ASN A 195 7.25 -6.27 31.02
CA ASN A 195 6.27 -6.91 31.92
C ASN A 195 6.14 -8.43 31.70
N HIS A 196 6.63 -8.93 30.54
CA HIS A 196 6.70 -10.37 30.24
C HIS A 196 7.84 -11.11 30.97
N GLY A 197 8.71 -10.38 31.72
CA GLY A 197 9.76 -10.98 32.56
C GLY A 197 11.11 -11.26 31.86
N PHE A 198 11.23 -11.04 30.56
CA PHE A 198 12.50 -11.23 29.83
C PHE A 198 13.24 -9.90 29.71
N SER A 199 14.17 -9.62 30.62
CA SER A 199 14.88 -8.34 30.72
C SER A 199 15.63 -7.94 29.46
N ASP A 200 16.23 -8.92 28.78
CA ASP A 200 17.10 -8.72 27.62
C ASP A 200 16.37 -8.83 26.28
N TRP A 201 15.06 -9.09 26.32
CA TRP A 201 14.27 -9.24 25.10
C TRP A 201 14.31 -7.98 24.22
N GLY A 202 14.72 -8.16 22.97
CA GLY A 202 14.77 -7.12 21.95
C GLY A 202 15.89 -6.08 22.17
N LEU A 203 16.82 -6.25 23.11
CA LEU A 203 17.98 -5.38 23.21
C LEU A 203 18.89 -5.52 22.01
N ASN A 204 19.39 -4.38 21.53
CA ASN A 204 20.33 -4.31 20.41
C ASN A 204 21.65 -3.65 20.86
N PRO A 205 22.57 -4.41 21.49
CA PRO A 205 23.79 -3.87 22.11
C PRO A 205 24.86 -3.43 21.10
N ILE A 206 24.87 -4.05 19.93
CA ILE A 206 25.82 -3.74 18.86
C ILE A 206 25.08 -3.64 17.53
N TYR A 207 25.59 -2.82 16.63
CA TYR A 207 24.99 -2.62 15.30
C TYR A 207 26.04 -2.30 14.25
N SER A 208 25.71 -2.45 12.97
CA SER A 208 26.57 -2.07 11.88
C SER A 208 26.40 -0.58 11.53
N LYS A 209 27.51 0.17 11.45
CA LYS A 209 27.58 1.50 10.85
C LYS A 209 27.98 1.49 9.38
N ASN A 210 28.19 0.31 8.82
CA ASN A 210 28.57 0.19 7.42
C ASN A 210 27.48 0.69 6.51
N SER A 211 27.89 1.30 5.43
CA SER A 211 26.97 1.82 4.41
C SER A 211 27.65 1.74 3.03
N ARG A 212 26.93 2.17 2.01
CA ARG A 212 27.47 2.34 0.65
C ARG A 212 28.79 3.13 0.62
N TYR A 213 28.96 4.09 1.55
CA TYR A 213 30.05 5.05 1.56
C TYR A 213 31.04 4.87 2.71
N SER A 214 30.79 3.95 3.64
CA SER A 214 31.61 3.76 4.82
C SER A 214 31.86 2.28 5.10
N TYR A 215 33.10 1.98 5.51
CA TYR A 215 33.54 0.65 5.88
C TYR A 215 34.09 0.66 7.30
N TYR A 216 33.58 -0.22 8.14
CA TYR A 216 34.08 -0.50 9.48
C TYR A 216 34.28 -2.03 9.58
N SER A 217 35.44 -2.44 10.12
CA SER A 217 35.79 -3.86 10.34
C SER A 217 34.92 -4.52 11.42
N ASP A 218 34.51 -3.72 12.40
CA ASP A 218 33.82 -4.20 13.59
C ASP A 218 32.47 -3.52 13.78
N PRO A 219 31.52 -4.19 14.43
CA PRO A 219 30.28 -3.56 14.88
C PRO A 219 30.52 -2.43 15.86
N SER A 220 29.65 -1.46 15.87
CA SER A 220 29.65 -0.36 16.85
C SER A 220 28.80 -0.68 18.05
N ILE A 221 29.23 -0.24 19.23
CA ILE A 221 28.42 -0.32 20.46
C ILE A 221 27.22 0.61 20.37
N ASN A 222 26.05 0.13 20.72
CA ASN A 222 24.86 0.95 20.80
C ASN A 222 24.78 1.62 22.17
N SER A 223 24.70 2.94 22.18
CA SER A 223 24.64 3.74 23.43
C SER A 223 23.30 3.60 24.17
N ASP A 224 22.22 3.23 23.48
CA ASP A 224 20.91 2.88 24.06
C ASP A 224 20.44 1.58 23.41
N ASN A 225 20.58 0.47 24.14
CA ASN A 225 20.25 -0.86 23.65
C ASN A 225 18.74 -1.04 23.31
N ASN A 226 17.87 -0.14 23.75
CA ASN A 226 16.46 -0.15 23.39
C ASN A 226 16.20 0.45 22.00
N ILE A 227 17.17 1.13 21.39
CA ILE A 227 17.05 1.65 20.04
C ILE A 227 17.41 0.55 19.04
N GLN A 228 16.47 0.24 18.16
CA GLN A 228 16.65 -0.71 17.06
C GLN A 228 17.36 0.00 15.92
N ARG A 229 18.71 0.09 16.01
CA ARG A 229 19.52 0.76 14.99
C ARG A 229 19.31 0.15 13.62
N ASN A 230 19.41 0.96 12.56
CA ASN A 230 19.17 0.55 11.19
C ASN A 230 17.69 0.22 10.88
N THR A 231 16.74 0.89 11.52
CA THR A 231 15.31 0.78 11.18
C THR A 231 14.76 2.06 10.55
N GLY A 232 15.51 3.16 10.57
CA GLY A 232 15.11 4.44 9.99
C GLY A 232 15.19 4.46 8.47
N TYR A 233 14.33 5.25 7.84
CA TYR A 233 14.32 5.51 6.40
C TYR A 233 13.58 6.82 6.09
N SER A 234 13.59 7.25 4.83
CA SER A 234 12.80 8.39 4.36
C SER A 234 12.06 8.01 3.07
N GLN A 235 10.98 8.75 2.78
CA GLN A 235 10.13 8.48 1.62
C GLN A 235 9.49 9.76 1.10
N VAL A 236 9.31 9.82 -0.22
CA VAL A 236 8.54 10.84 -0.92
C VAL A 236 7.49 10.15 -1.77
N ASP A 237 6.25 10.63 -1.67
CA ASP A 237 5.12 10.13 -2.44
C ASP A 237 4.45 11.31 -3.15
N LEU A 238 4.15 11.13 -4.44
CA LEU A 238 3.40 12.07 -5.26
C LEU A 238 2.17 11.36 -5.80
N PHE A 239 1.04 12.02 -5.72
CA PHE A 239 -0.23 11.53 -6.21
C PHE A 239 -0.94 12.63 -7.01
N GLN A 240 -1.39 12.28 -8.20
CA GLN A 240 -2.18 13.14 -9.07
C GLN A 240 -3.32 12.34 -9.67
N LYS A 241 -4.54 12.83 -9.51
CA LYS A 241 -5.72 12.22 -10.13
C LYS A 241 -6.55 13.29 -10.82
N PHE A 242 -6.97 13.00 -12.05
CA PHE A 242 -7.89 13.81 -12.83
C PHE A 242 -9.15 13.01 -13.11
N LEU A 243 -10.27 13.65 -13.02
CA LEU A 243 -11.58 13.13 -13.43
C LEU A 243 -12.21 14.11 -14.42
N VAL A 244 -12.64 13.61 -15.57
CA VAL A 244 -13.28 14.41 -16.61
C VAL A 244 -14.60 13.75 -16.99
N ASN A 245 -15.68 14.54 -16.97
CA ASN A 245 -16.96 14.12 -17.49
C ASN A 245 -16.98 14.31 -19.02
N LEU A 246 -17.15 13.22 -19.75
CA LEU A 246 -17.20 13.22 -21.23
C LEU A 246 -18.65 13.29 -21.76
N GLY A 247 -19.62 13.59 -20.91
CA GLY A 247 -21.04 13.65 -21.21
C GLY A 247 -21.86 12.73 -20.31
N ASP A 248 -23.13 12.51 -20.63
CA ASP A 248 -24.11 11.88 -19.73
C ASP A 248 -23.80 10.41 -19.40
N SER A 249 -22.94 9.76 -20.16
CA SER A 249 -22.71 8.32 -20.04
C SER A 249 -21.25 7.92 -19.90
N SER A 250 -20.32 8.84 -19.71
CA SER A 250 -18.89 8.49 -19.70
C SER A 250 -18.06 9.40 -18.80
N LEU A 251 -17.19 8.76 -18.02
CA LEU A 251 -16.21 9.43 -17.14
C LEU A 251 -14.80 8.93 -17.47
N LEU A 252 -13.88 9.83 -17.72
CA LEU A 252 -12.46 9.54 -17.89
C LEU A 252 -11.72 9.88 -16.59
N ASN A 253 -10.96 8.93 -16.09
CA ASN A 253 -10.09 9.11 -14.93
C ASN A 253 -8.63 8.86 -15.35
N LEU A 254 -7.71 9.70 -14.90
CA LEU A 254 -6.28 9.50 -15.02
C LEU A 254 -5.66 9.52 -13.62
N ASN A 255 -5.07 8.40 -13.21
CA ASN A 255 -4.38 8.25 -11.93
C ASN A 255 -2.87 8.12 -12.18
N ILE A 256 -2.09 8.97 -11.51
CA ILE A 256 -0.63 8.98 -11.55
C ILE A 256 -0.12 8.91 -10.11
N GLN A 257 0.71 7.93 -9.80
CA GLN A 257 1.34 7.75 -8.50
C GLN A 257 2.83 7.56 -8.67
N PHE A 258 3.61 8.26 -7.88
CA PHE A 258 5.04 8.06 -7.77
C PHE A 258 5.42 7.92 -6.31
N SER A 259 6.24 6.94 -5.99
CA SER A 259 6.79 6.72 -4.66
C SER A 259 8.28 6.39 -4.77
N GLU A 260 9.07 6.96 -3.88
CA GLU A 260 10.50 6.67 -3.75
C GLU A 260 10.91 6.70 -2.29
N SER A 261 11.54 5.61 -1.82
CA SER A 261 12.16 5.56 -0.49
C SER A 261 13.68 5.78 -0.57
N SER A 262 14.31 6.10 0.56
CA SER A 262 15.74 5.88 0.73
C SER A 262 16.08 4.39 0.72
N ASP A 263 17.36 4.03 0.86
CA ASP A 263 17.76 2.67 1.21
C ASP A 263 17.10 2.27 2.54
N ILE A 264 16.69 0.99 2.66
CA ILE A 264 15.97 0.46 3.81
C ILE A 264 16.72 -0.75 4.35
N ASP A 265 17.34 -0.60 5.50
CA ASP A 265 18.12 -1.64 6.13
C ASP A 265 17.25 -2.82 6.59
N ARG A 266 17.74 -4.03 6.36
CA ARG A 266 17.15 -5.29 6.85
C ARG A 266 17.60 -5.53 8.29
N PHE A 267 16.91 -4.88 9.23
CA PHE A 267 17.22 -4.99 10.66
C PHE A 267 17.29 -6.44 11.15
N ASP A 268 16.34 -7.28 10.71
CA ASP A 268 16.31 -8.72 11.04
C ASP A 268 17.61 -9.47 10.67
N GLN A 269 18.27 -9.05 9.60
CA GLN A 269 19.52 -9.66 9.12
C GLN A 269 20.76 -8.98 9.72
N LEU A 270 20.69 -7.67 9.93
CA LEU A 270 21.80 -6.90 10.50
C LEU A 270 22.00 -7.14 12.00
N SER A 271 20.98 -7.68 12.68
CA SER A 271 21.04 -8.05 14.11
C SER A 271 21.45 -9.51 14.36
N ILE A 272 21.69 -10.32 13.31
CA ILE A 272 22.10 -11.73 13.49
C ILE A 272 23.54 -11.80 14.04
N PRO A 273 23.74 -12.34 15.25
CA PRO A 273 25.08 -12.51 15.82
C PRO A 273 25.83 -13.61 15.06
N LYS A 274 27.13 -13.43 14.94
CA LYS A 274 28.06 -14.43 14.42
C LYS A 274 29.39 -14.29 15.13
N ASP A 275 29.83 -15.35 15.80
CA ASP A 275 31.01 -15.34 16.66
C ASP A 275 30.92 -14.19 17.68
N ASN A 276 31.92 -13.34 17.80
CA ASN A 276 31.88 -12.13 18.64
C ASN A 276 31.47 -10.87 17.85
N SER A 277 30.81 -11.03 16.68
CA SER A 277 30.46 -9.95 15.77
C SER A 277 29.04 -10.12 15.24
N LEU A 278 28.72 -9.47 14.13
CA LEU A 278 27.48 -9.63 13.38
C LEU A 278 27.75 -10.35 12.05
N LYS A 279 26.75 -11.06 11.56
CA LYS A 279 26.85 -11.83 10.30
C LYS A 279 27.03 -10.91 9.10
N TYR A 280 26.26 -9.83 9.03
CA TYR A 280 26.26 -8.90 7.92
C TYR A 280 26.72 -7.51 8.36
N SER A 281 27.63 -6.92 7.58
CA SER A 281 28.00 -5.51 7.72
C SER A 281 27.05 -4.60 6.95
N GLU A 282 26.46 -5.08 5.86
CA GLU A 282 25.42 -4.43 5.09
C GLU A 282 24.38 -5.47 4.65
N TRP A 283 23.13 -5.15 4.82
CA TRP A 283 22.01 -5.86 4.23
C TRP A 283 20.85 -4.90 4.14
N TYR A 284 20.54 -4.39 2.95
CA TYR A 284 19.48 -3.43 2.75
C TYR A 284 18.80 -3.63 1.40
N TYR A 285 17.55 -3.21 1.33
CA TYR A 285 16.91 -2.88 0.07
C TYR A 285 17.38 -1.50 -0.35
N GLY A 286 17.82 -1.34 -1.59
CA GLY A 286 18.05 -0.03 -2.16
C GLY A 286 16.73 0.71 -2.33
N SER A 287 16.78 1.95 -2.76
CA SER A 287 15.61 2.79 -2.97
C SER A 287 14.48 2.01 -3.67
N GLN A 288 13.32 1.94 -3.00
CA GLN A 288 12.11 1.36 -3.57
C GLN A 288 11.42 2.44 -4.39
N LYS A 289 11.32 2.23 -5.71
CA LYS A 289 10.69 3.19 -6.61
C LYS A 289 9.53 2.56 -7.36
N ARG A 290 8.41 3.25 -7.42
CA ARG A 290 7.26 2.87 -8.22
C ARG A 290 6.66 4.10 -8.89
N LEU A 291 6.47 4.02 -10.20
CA LEU A 291 5.60 4.90 -10.97
C LEU A 291 4.42 4.08 -11.47
N LEU A 292 3.21 4.54 -11.19
CA LEU A 292 1.97 4.03 -11.78
C LEU A 292 1.33 5.14 -12.60
N ILE A 293 0.93 4.82 -13.83
CA ILE A 293 0.07 5.65 -14.68
C ILE A 293 -1.10 4.78 -15.11
N SER A 294 -2.32 5.17 -14.72
CA SER A 294 -3.51 4.37 -14.96
C SER A 294 -4.68 5.25 -15.43
N PRO A 295 -4.87 5.41 -16.75
CA PRO A 295 -6.11 5.92 -17.30
C PRO A 295 -7.21 4.87 -17.18
N SER A 296 -8.43 5.29 -16.86
CA SER A 296 -9.62 4.44 -16.87
C SER A 296 -10.82 5.18 -17.43
N LEU A 297 -11.59 4.47 -18.27
CA LEU A 297 -12.84 4.96 -18.85
C LEU A 297 -14.01 4.17 -18.24
N ARG A 298 -14.91 4.89 -17.58
CA ARG A 298 -16.19 4.35 -17.10
C ARG A 298 -17.27 4.71 -18.09
N VAL A 299 -18.09 3.75 -18.46
CA VAL A 299 -19.21 3.93 -19.41
C VAL A 299 -20.51 3.39 -18.83
N PHE A 300 -21.59 4.09 -19.10
CA PHE A 300 -22.96 3.78 -18.63
C PHE A 300 -23.94 3.78 -19.84
N PRO A 301 -23.76 2.84 -20.80
CA PRO A 301 -24.48 2.90 -22.07
C PRO A 301 -25.95 2.51 -21.97
N ASN A 302 -26.40 1.90 -20.86
CA ASN A 302 -27.77 1.41 -20.62
C ASN A 302 -28.30 0.57 -21.79
N LYS A 303 -27.53 -0.43 -22.21
CA LYS A 303 -27.87 -1.34 -23.33
C LYS A 303 -28.12 -2.76 -22.79
N LYS A 304 -28.91 -3.55 -23.52
CA LYS A 304 -29.33 -4.91 -23.14
C LYS A 304 -28.20 -5.84 -22.68
N PHE A 305 -26.98 -5.60 -23.11
CA PHE A 305 -25.83 -6.44 -22.79
C PHE A 305 -24.77 -5.74 -21.90
N MET A 306 -24.99 -4.47 -21.56
CA MET A 306 -24.06 -3.71 -20.71
C MET A 306 -24.75 -2.49 -20.12
N ASP A 307 -24.92 -2.46 -18.80
CA ASP A 307 -25.43 -1.30 -18.07
C ASP A 307 -24.29 -0.37 -17.69
N LYS A 308 -23.20 -0.95 -17.26
CA LYS A 308 -21.98 -0.21 -16.92
C LYS A 308 -20.74 -1.02 -17.28
N GLY A 309 -19.66 -0.30 -17.53
CA GLY A 309 -18.36 -0.90 -17.79
C GLY A 309 -17.23 0.01 -17.34
N VAL A 310 -16.10 -0.59 -17.02
CA VAL A 310 -14.85 0.10 -16.71
C VAL A 310 -13.74 -0.54 -17.52
N ILE A 311 -13.01 0.27 -18.28
CA ILE A 311 -11.80 -0.17 -18.99
C ILE A 311 -10.64 0.57 -18.36
N THR A 312 -9.68 -0.16 -17.81
CA THR A 312 -8.51 0.38 -17.12
C THR A 312 -7.24 -0.11 -17.79
N PHE A 313 -6.40 0.83 -18.19
CA PHE A 313 -5.03 0.55 -18.60
C PHE A 313 -4.09 0.84 -17.45
N GLY A 314 -3.08 0.01 -17.22
CA GLY A 314 -2.06 0.19 -16.21
C GLY A 314 -0.66 0.15 -16.81
N PHE A 315 0.14 1.16 -16.56
CA PHE A 315 1.58 1.14 -16.75
C PHE A 315 2.28 1.30 -15.43
N GLN A 316 3.18 0.38 -15.08
CA GLN A 316 4.01 0.48 -13.89
C GLN A 316 5.48 0.36 -14.25
N LYS A 317 6.30 1.23 -13.66
CA LYS A 317 7.75 1.09 -13.62
C LYS A 317 8.18 0.91 -12.18
N ILE A 318 8.85 -0.20 -11.88
CA ILE A 318 9.23 -0.62 -10.55
C ILE A 318 10.72 -0.88 -10.52
N ASN A 319 11.43 -0.24 -9.59
CA ASN A 319 12.83 -0.50 -9.34
C ASN A 319 12.99 -0.96 -7.89
N GLU A 320 13.68 -2.06 -7.70
CA GLU A 320 14.05 -2.62 -6.41
C GLU A 320 15.47 -3.18 -6.48
N SER A 321 16.21 -3.11 -5.38
CA SER A 321 17.50 -3.77 -5.31
C SER A 321 17.74 -4.36 -3.92
N ARG A 322 18.57 -5.37 -3.86
CA ARG A 322 19.01 -6.02 -2.62
C ARG A 322 20.52 -6.04 -2.58
N ILE A 323 21.06 -5.44 -1.54
CA ILE A 323 22.51 -5.31 -1.37
C ILE A 323 22.89 -5.98 -0.06
N LYS A 324 23.92 -6.81 -0.09
CA LYS A 324 24.43 -7.47 1.11
C LYS A 324 25.94 -7.65 1.08
N ARG A 325 26.54 -7.49 2.25
CA ARG A 325 27.96 -7.73 2.49
C ARG A 325 28.15 -8.30 3.89
N LYS A 326 28.98 -9.30 4.03
CA LYS A 326 29.36 -9.86 5.35
C LYS A 326 30.43 -9.00 6.01
N PHE A 327 30.53 -9.03 7.33
CA PHE A 327 31.73 -8.52 8.02
C PHE A 327 32.98 -9.23 7.53
N ASN A 328 34.12 -8.54 7.55
CA ASN A 328 35.41 -9.04 7.09
C ASN A 328 35.42 -9.52 5.62
N SER A 329 34.52 -8.97 4.80
CA SER A 329 34.47 -9.23 3.36
C SER A 329 34.33 -7.91 2.60
N LEU A 330 35.10 -7.75 1.54
CA LEU A 330 34.96 -6.64 0.60
C LEU A 330 33.95 -6.96 -0.50
N ASN A 331 33.56 -8.22 -0.64
CA ASN A 331 32.60 -8.65 -1.67
C ASN A 331 31.19 -8.21 -1.30
N ARG A 332 30.65 -7.29 -2.07
CA ARG A 332 29.26 -6.81 -1.98
C ARG A 332 28.44 -7.45 -3.09
N SER A 333 27.40 -8.20 -2.71
CA SER A 333 26.42 -8.76 -3.66
C SER A 333 25.35 -7.72 -3.96
N HIS A 334 25.05 -7.54 -5.23
CA HIS A 334 23.97 -6.68 -5.72
C HIS A 334 22.99 -7.53 -6.52
N GLN A 335 21.71 -7.44 -6.18
CA GLN A 335 20.62 -7.95 -7.00
C GLN A 335 19.74 -6.73 -7.33
N ILE A 336 19.63 -6.43 -8.62
CA ILE A 336 18.87 -5.27 -9.11
C ILE A 336 17.72 -5.80 -9.94
N GLU A 337 16.52 -5.30 -9.68
CA GLU A 337 15.30 -5.65 -10.38
C GLU A 337 14.68 -4.35 -10.93
N ASP A 338 14.48 -4.30 -12.23
CA ASP A 338 13.87 -3.19 -12.96
C ASP A 338 12.77 -3.77 -13.85
N LEU A 339 11.51 -3.45 -13.52
CA LEU A 339 10.36 -3.99 -14.21
C LEU A 339 9.53 -2.88 -14.84
N LYS A 340 9.00 -3.19 -16.03
CA LYS A 340 7.91 -2.45 -16.67
C LYS A 340 6.75 -3.41 -16.82
N VAL A 341 5.60 -3.04 -16.27
CA VAL A 341 4.39 -3.86 -16.31
C VAL A 341 3.31 -3.07 -17.05
N PHE A 342 2.69 -3.71 -18.01
CA PHE A 342 1.53 -3.20 -18.73
C PHE A 342 0.36 -4.12 -18.42
N SER A 343 -0.82 -3.55 -18.20
CA SER A 343 -2.05 -4.30 -17.98
C SER A 343 -3.22 -3.61 -18.68
N LEU A 344 -4.18 -4.38 -19.12
CA LEU A 344 -5.45 -3.90 -19.64
C LEU A 344 -6.57 -4.74 -19.00
N ASN A 345 -7.48 -4.05 -18.31
CA ASN A 345 -8.61 -4.68 -17.63
C ASN A 345 -9.91 -4.10 -18.20
N GLY A 346 -10.89 -4.95 -18.42
CA GLY A 346 -12.25 -4.56 -18.75
C GLY A 346 -13.23 -5.30 -17.86
N ASP A 347 -13.99 -4.56 -17.06
CA ASP A 347 -14.99 -5.08 -16.12
C ASP A 347 -16.36 -4.53 -16.54
N PHE A 348 -17.34 -5.40 -16.72
CA PHE A 348 -18.67 -5.06 -17.25
C PHE A 348 -19.77 -5.72 -16.42
N ASP A 349 -20.89 -5.01 -16.25
CA ASP A 349 -22.08 -5.53 -15.60
C ASP A 349 -23.31 -5.38 -16.48
N THR A 350 -24.19 -6.36 -16.37
CA THR A 350 -25.51 -6.36 -17.01
C THR A 350 -26.54 -6.85 -15.99
N SER A 351 -27.56 -6.06 -15.76
CA SER A 351 -28.69 -6.39 -14.90
C SER A 351 -29.91 -6.77 -15.73
N PHE A 352 -30.58 -7.83 -15.35
CA PHE A 352 -31.79 -8.33 -16.01
C PHE A 352 -33.04 -8.03 -15.19
N ASN A 353 -34.16 -7.87 -15.86
CA ASN A 353 -35.45 -7.52 -15.24
C ASN A 353 -35.94 -8.51 -14.17
N ASN A 354 -35.37 -9.70 -14.11
CA ASN A 354 -35.70 -10.75 -13.11
C ASN A 354 -34.84 -10.66 -11.83
N GLY A 355 -34.09 -9.57 -11.66
CA GLY A 355 -33.24 -9.34 -10.46
C GLY A 355 -31.86 -10.00 -10.51
N HIS A 356 -31.48 -10.61 -11.63
CA HIS A 356 -30.13 -11.17 -11.83
C HIS A 356 -29.17 -10.11 -12.37
N THR A 357 -27.96 -10.07 -11.84
CA THR A 357 -26.83 -9.30 -12.40
C THR A 357 -25.73 -10.26 -12.82
N VAL A 358 -25.20 -10.08 -14.00
CA VAL A 358 -24.04 -10.81 -14.51
C VAL A 358 -22.88 -9.85 -14.64
N SER A 359 -21.78 -10.14 -13.93
CA SER A 359 -20.50 -9.46 -14.05
C SER A 359 -19.55 -10.30 -14.86
N TYR A 360 -18.89 -9.70 -15.83
CA TYR A 360 -17.94 -10.37 -16.73
C TYR A 360 -16.82 -9.41 -17.10
N GLY A 361 -15.68 -9.95 -17.45
CA GLY A 361 -14.52 -9.11 -17.77
C GLY A 361 -13.37 -9.88 -18.39
N ILE A 362 -12.33 -9.11 -18.67
CA ILE A 362 -11.06 -9.61 -19.21
C ILE A 362 -9.91 -8.85 -18.54
N GLU A 363 -8.86 -9.58 -18.25
CA GLU A 363 -7.61 -9.02 -17.70
C GLU A 363 -6.41 -9.60 -18.44
N THR A 364 -5.46 -8.75 -18.81
CA THR A 364 -4.23 -9.14 -19.52
C THR A 364 -3.03 -8.34 -19.02
#